data_572723f246ef877feb1bf57e33c106af
#
_entry.id   572723f246ef877feb1bf57e33c106af
#
_cell.length_a   1.000
_cell.length_b   1.000
_cell.length_c   1.000
_cell.angle_alpha   90.00
_cell.angle_beta   90.00
_cell.angle_gamma   90.00
#
_symmetry.space_group_name_H-M   'P 1'
#
loop_
_entity.id
_entity.type
_entity.pdbx_description
1 polymer ?
#
loop_
_entity_poly.entity_id
_entity_poly.type
_entity_poly.pdbx_seq_one_letter_code
_entity_poly.pdbx_strand_id
1 'polypeptide(L)'
;MENKSMKTLLKATALAGMMLTASAGAAIDDNTLQVTGTVTPASCLPALSNGGEVNFGNTISEKLTQKDNQLPPKTLTFTITCDHAAKVSLHMVDNNTVGHRLMVIKNAYHNDDDNNEAAYQFGIGKNSKGDAVGAYSVTIAGSPVVNGDATNVIVSAGGVWGYSQTHAFTNGTGVNALLSVAKPDGEIIPMAFKVLEMTLKINAAVASNTDVEMTDAIEFDGSSTIVMTYL
;
A
#
# COMPACT_ATOMS: atom_id res chain seq x y z
N MET A 1 -36.64 54.18 60.98
CA MET A 1 -37.60 55.21 60.48
C MET A 1 -38.60 54.46 59.65
N GLU A 2 -39.68 54.04 60.24
CA GLU A 2 -40.98 54.67 60.15
C GLU A 2 -41.53 54.71 58.76
N ASN A 3 -42.70 54.31 58.42
CA ASN A 3 -43.94 54.08 59.17
C ASN A 3 -44.99 53.54 58.20
N LYS A 4 -45.77 52.62 58.60
CA LYS A 4 -47.27 52.69 58.70
C LYS A 4 -47.96 52.95 57.34
N SER A 5 -49.07 52.39 57.01
CA SER A 5 -50.23 51.87 57.70
C SER A 5 -51.33 51.59 56.73
N MET A 6 -51.90 50.45 56.66
CA MET A 6 -53.22 50.10 57.19
C MET A 6 -54.43 50.58 56.41
N LYS A 7 -55.30 49.65 56.19
CA LYS A 7 -56.78 49.61 56.29
C LYS A 7 -57.54 49.56 54.97
N THR A 8 -58.14 48.44 54.70
CA THR A 8 -59.47 47.90 55.01
C THR A 8 -60.61 48.38 54.12
N LEU A 9 -61.37 47.51 53.69
CA LEU A 9 -62.81 47.20 53.66
C LEU A 9 -63.34 46.85 52.26
N LEU A 10 -63.76 45.66 52.10
CA LEU A 10 -65.10 45.04 52.15
C LEU A 10 -66.02 45.22 50.92
N LYS A 11 -66.55 44.05 50.55
CA LYS A 11 -67.85 43.75 49.90
C LYS A 11 -67.90 43.98 48.41
N ALA A 12 -68.41 43.16 47.58
CA ALA A 12 -69.45 42.13 47.64
C ALA A 12 -69.46 41.32 46.31
N THR A 13 -69.79 40.09 46.43
CA THR A 13 -70.51 39.16 45.54
C THR A 13 -70.89 39.61 44.12
N ALA A 14 -70.39 38.81 43.13
CA ALA A 14 -71.21 38.41 41.97
C ALA A 14 -70.74 37.09 41.44
N LEU A 15 -71.54 36.04 41.53
CA LEU A 15 -71.44 34.79 40.84
C LEU A 15 -71.57 35.03 39.34
N ALA A 16 -70.57 34.72 38.57
CA ALA A 16 -70.71 34.46 37.17
C ALA A 16 -69.89 33.25 36.80
N GLY A 17 -70.58 32.14 36.63
CA GLY A 17 -69.96 30.89 36.18
C GLY A 17 -69.37 31.03 34.76
N MET A 18 -68.08 30.94 34.63
CA MET A 18 -67.43 30.69 33.34
C MET A 18 -66.99 29.23 33.32
N MET A 19 -67.70 28.46 32.51
CA MET A 19 -67.25 27.14 32.07
C MET A 19 -65.94 27.31 31.30
N LEU A 20 -64.84 27.00 31.95
CA LEU A 20 -63.57 26.75 31.23
C LEU A 20 -63.73 25.42 30.53
N THR A 21 -63.98 25.42 29.22
CA THR A 21 -63.71 24.27 28.38
C THR A 21 -62.21 24.09 28.31
N ALA A 22 -61.70 23.18 29.10
CA ALA A 22 -60.34 22.67 28.91
C ALA A 22 -60.32 21.93 27.60
N SER A 23 -59.80 22.59 26.56
CA SER A 23 -59.38 21.90 25.33
C SER A 23 -58.19 21.02 25.76
N ALA A 24 -58.42 19.74 25.94
CA ALA A 24 -57.34 18.76 25.98
C ALA A 24 -56.68 18.75 24.57
N GLY A 25 -55.64 19.54 24.45
CA GLY A 25 -54.72 19.41 23.30
C GLY A 25 -54.10 18.02 23.39
N ALA A 26 -54.46 17.14 22.48
CA ALA A 26 -53.73 15.88 22.32
C ALA A 26 -52.27 16.26 22.06
N ALA A 27 -51.41 15.97 23.01
CA ALA A 27 -49.96 16.00 22.81
C ALA A 27 -49.66 14.92 21.74
N ILE A 28 -49.21 15.37 20.58
CA ILE A 28 -48.65 14.47 19.61
C ILE A 28 -47.28 14.08 20.18
N ASP A 29 -47.16 12.85 20.69
CA ASP A 29 -45.84 12.31 21.07
C ASP A 29 -45.05 12.13 19.76
N ASP A 30 -44.10 13.03 19.53
CA ASP A 30 -43.12 12.92 18.45
C ASP A 30 -42.22 11.70 18.75
N ASN A 31 -42.48 10.59 18.08
CA ASN A 31 -41.62 9.41 18.14
C ASN A 31 -40.38 9.68 17.32
N THR A 32 -39.27 10.01 17.99
CA THR A 32 -37.96 10.20 17.36
C THR A 32 -37.27 8.86 17.16
N LEU A 33 -37.03 8.46 15.91
CA LEU A 33 -36.15 7.34 15.59
C LEU A 33 -34.71 7.85 15.61
N GLN A 34 -33.90 7.33 16.53
CA GLN A 34 -32.47 7.60 16.59
C GLN A 34 -31.70 6.46 15.92
N VAL A 35 -30.97 6.76 14.85
CA VAL A 35 -30.07 5.83 14.18
C VAL A 35 -28.65 6.17 14.59
N THR A 36 -27.96 5.22 15.23
CA THR A 36 -26.56 5.37 15.64
C THR A 36 -25.74 4.21 15.08
N GLY A 37 -24.47 4.50 14.79
CA GLY A 37 -23.53 3.48 14.30
C GLY A 37 -22.15 4.09 14.16
N THR A 38 -21.14 3.21 14.11
CA THR A 38 -19.74 3.60 13.86
C THR A 38 -19.25 2.82 12.67
N VAL A 39 -18.60 3.52 11.72
CA VAL A 39 -17.88 2.91 10.60
C VAL A 39 -16.39 2.98 10.91
N THR A 40 -15.76 1.82 11.06
CA THR A 40 -14.31 1.72 11.27
C THR A 40 -13.67 1.24 9.97
N PRO A 41 -12.75 2.01 9.35
CA PRO A 41 -11.98 1.54 8.20
C PRO A 41 -11.13 0.31 8.59
N ALA A 42 -10.92 -0.60 7.63
CA ALA A 42 -9.98 -1.69 7.80
C ALA A 42 -8.55 -1.16 7.99
N SER A 43 -7.78 -1.80 8.87
CA SER A 43 -6.37 -1.50 9.09
C SER A 43 -5.53 -2.71 8.69
N CYS A 44 -4.54 -2.50 7.82
CA CYS A 44 -3.64 -3.54 7.34
C CYS A 44 -2.21 -3.23 7.74
N LEU A 45 -1.48 -4.26 8.18
CA LEU A 45 -0.08 -4.20 8.54
C LEU A 45 0.75 -4.99 7.53
N PRO A 46 1.57 -4.32 6.70
CA PRO A 46 2.54 -4.99 5.84
C PRO A 46 3.80 -5.37 6.63
N ALA A 47 4.41 -6.49 6.28
CA ALA A 47 5.65 -6.97 6.87
C ALA A 47 6.53 -7.68 5.82
N LEU A 48 7.83 -7.44 5.87
CA LEU A 48 8.84 -8.14 5.08
C LEU A 48 9.64 -9.07 5.99
N SER A 49 9.91 -10.28 5.51
CA SER A 49 10.87 -11.17 6.19
C SER A 49 12.26 -10.51 6.23
N ASN A 50 13.07 -10.91 7.20
CA ASN A 50 14.42 -10.37 7.38
C ASN A 50 14.48 -8.83 7.45
N GLY A 51 13.40 -8.16 7.93
CA GLY A 51 13.34 -6.69 7.99
C GLY A 51 13.41 -6.00 6.62
N GLY A 52 13.23 -6.72 5.51
CA GLY A 52 13.36 -6.21 4.15
C GLY A 52 14.79 -6.15 3.63
N GLU A 53 15.76 -6.68 4.38
CA GLU A 53 17.17 -6.69 3.98
C GLU A 53 17.46 -7.83 2.98
N VAL A 54 18.13 -7.47 1.88
CA VAL A 54 18.63 -8.38 0.85
C VAL A 54 20.13 -8.22 0.72
N ASN A 55 20.88 -9.26 1.09
CA ASN A 55 22.34 -9.26 1.02
C ASN A 55 22.80 -10.16 -0.14
N PHE A 56 23.46 -9.59 -1.14
CA PHE A 56 24.04 -10.31 -2.26
C PHE A 56 25.44 -10.87 -1.95
N GLY A 57 25.99 -10.59 -0.76
CA GLY A 57 27.34 -10.99 -0.37
C GLY A 57 28.44 -10.20 -1.10
N ASN A 58 29.65 -10.71 -1.03
CA ASN A 58 30.80 -10.11 -1.69
C ASN A 58 31.02 -10.68 -3.07
N THR A 59 31.21 -9.81 -4.06
CA THR A 59 31.60 -10.18 -5.41
C THR A 59 32.98 -9.57 -5.71
N ILE A 60 33.87 -10.39 -6.24
CA ILE A 60 35.23 -9.97 -6.60
C ILE A 60 35.17 -9.24 -7.94
N SER A 61 35.66 -7.99 -8.01
CA SER A 61 35.59 -7.14 -9.20
C SER A 61 36.23 -7.78 -10.45
N GLU A 62 37.32 -8.54 -10.28
CA GLU A 62 38.00 -9.24 -11.36
C GLU A 62 37.13 -10.31 -12.03
N LYS A 63 36.06 -10.77 -11.36
CA LYS A 63 35.09 -11.72 -11.93
C LYS A 63 33.98 -11.03 -12.74
N LEU A 64 33.86 -9.71 -12.61
CA LEU A 64 32.83 -8.93 -13.31
C LEU A 64 33.28 -8.60 -14.75
N THR A 65 33.41 -9.63 -15.58
CA THR A 65 33.94 -9.52 -16.95
C THR A 65 32.85 -9.42 -18.02
N GLN A 66 31.60 -9.69 -17.68
CA GLN A 66 30.46 -9.60 -18.59
C GLN A 66 29.85 -8.20 -18.53
N LYS A 67 29.22 -7.77 -19.63
CA LYS A 67 28.50 -6.51 -19.66
C LYS A 67 27.44 -6.39 -18.57
N ASP A 68 26.69 -7.49 -18.33
CA ASP A 68 25.60 -7.58 -17.35
C ASP A 68 25.85 -8.81 -16.46
N ASN A 69 26.71 -8.67 -15.43
CA ASN A 69 27.04 -9.76 -14.53
C ASN A 69 25.89 -10.03 -13.57
N GLN A 70 25.31 -11.22 -13.66
CA GLN A 70 24.16 -11.60 -12.85
C GLN A 70 24.59 -11.97 -11.43
N LEU A 71 23.93 -11.41 -10.42
CA LEU A 71 24.09 -11.85 -9.04
C LEU A 71 23.10 -12.99 -8.74
N PRO A 72 23.43 -13.90 -7.79
CA PRO A 72 22.50 -14.95 -7.41
C PRO A 72 21.17 -14.35 -6.92
N PRO A 73 20.01 -14.83 -7.42
CA PRO A 73 18.72 -14.29 -7.02
C PRO A 73 18.47 -14.48 -5.52
N LYS A 74 17.74 -13.55 -4.93
CA LYS A 74 17.30 -13.58 -3.52
C LYS A 74 15.80 -13.54 -3.43
N THR A 75 15.27 -14.00 -2.31
CA THR A 75 13.82 -13.95 -2.05
C THR A 75 13.53 -13.40 -0.67
N LEU A 76 12.41 -12.69 -0.57
CA LEU A 76 11.79 -12.26 0.69
C LEU A 76 10.33 -12.69 0.70
N THR A 77 9.80 -13.01 1.87
CA THR A 77 8.35 -13.12 2.06
C THR A 77 7.78 -11.75 2.41
N PHE A 78 6.73 -11.33 1.72
CA PHE A 78 5.96 -10.15 2.03
C PHE A 78 4.56 -10.57 2.45
N THR A 79 4.14 -10.15 3.64
CA THR A 79 2.84 -10.48 4.21
C THR A 79 2.07 -9.21 4.54
N ILE A 80 0.77 -9.19 4.24
CA ILE A 80 -0.16 -8.14 4.68
C ILE A 80 -1.22 -8.80 5.54
N THR A 81 -1.37 -8.32 6.78
CA THR A 81 -2.42 -8.78 7.71
C THR A 81 -3.37 -7.65 8.02
N CYS A 82 -4.67 -7.85 7.78
CA CYS A 82 -5.72 -6.87 8.01
C CYS A 82 -6.65 -7.33 9.13
N ASP A 83 -7.13 -6.41 9.96
CA ASP A 83 -8.14 -6.66 11.00
C ASP A 83 -9.50 -7.03 10.40
N HIS A 84 -9.87 -6.42 9.28
CA HIS A 84 -11.04 -6.70 8.46
C HIS A 84 -10.63 -6.90 7.01
N ALA A 85 -11.45 -7.60 6.24
CA ALA A 85 -11.16 -7.82 4.83
C ALA A 85 -11.08 -6.48 4.06
N ALA A 86 -9.95 -6.22 3.41
CA ALA A 86 -9.69 -5.01 2.65
C ALA A 86 -9.20 -5.33 1.25
N LYS A 87 -9.48 -4.44 0.31
CA LYS A 87 -8.87 -4.43 -1.02
C LYS A 87 -7.71 -3.45 -1.00
N VAL A 88 -6.55 -3.88 -1.47
CA VAL A 88 -5.38 -3.01 -1.53
C VAL A 88 -4.68 -3.13 -2.88
N SER A 89 -3.99 -2.07 -3.26
CA SER A 89 -3.01 -2.08 -4.32
C SER A 89 -1.63 -1.78 -3.79
N LEU A 90 -0.62 -2.26 -4.49
CA LEU A 90 0.79 -2.10 -4.17
C LEU A 90 1.50 -1.44 -5.32
N HIS A 91 2.41 -0.54 -5.03
CA HIS A 91 3.40 -0.05 -5.98
C HIS A 91 4.74 0.14 -5.26
N MET A 92 5.81 0.30 -6.02
CA MET A 92 7.12 0.57 -5.45
C MET A 92 7.65 1.91 -5.93
N VAL A 93 8.50 2.49 -5.10
CA VAL A 93 9.24 3.72 -5.39
C VAL A 93 10.70 3.43 -5.18
N ASP A 94 11.53 3.75 -6.19
CA ASP A 94 12.97 3.70 -6.08
C ASP A 94 13.48 4.90 -5.27
N ASN A 95 14.13 4.63 -4.14
CA ASN A 95 14.71 5.68 -3.30
C ASN A 95 16.14 6.05 -3.74
N ASN A 96 16.74 5.27 -4.67
CA ASN A 96 18.08 5.48 -5.20
C ASN A 96 18.11 5.59 -6.74
N THR A 97 17.28 6.46 -7.29
CA THR A 97 17.13 6.65 -8.74
C THR A 97 18.42 7.05 -9.44
N VAL A 98 19.33 7.71 -8.75
CA VAL A 98 20.63 8.13 -9.29
C VAL A 98 21.66 7.01 -9.33
N GLY A 99 21.45 5.92 -8.60
CA GLY A 99 22.25 4.69 -8.60
C GLY A 99 21.80 3.66 -9.65
N HIS A 100 20.87 4.01 -10.53
CA HIS A 100 20.31 3.14 -11.55
C HIS A 100 21.12 3.20 -12.87
N ARG A 101 21.50 2.03 -13.36
CA ARG A 101 22.06 1.79 -14.69
C ARG A 101 21.21 0.73 -15.37
N LEU A 102 20.76 1.00 -16.61
CA LEU A 102 19.99 0.01 -17.36
C LEU A 102 20.85 -1.24 -17.65
N MET A 103 20.36 -2.38 -17.22
CA MET A 103 20.99 -3.68 -17.33
C MET A 103 20.05 -4.68 -18.02
N VAL A 104 20.59 -5.76 -18.55
CA VAL A 104 19.80 -6.97 -18.84
C VAL A 104 19.82 -7.84 -17.58
N ILE A 105 18.71 -7.88 -16.85
CA ILE A 105 18.57 -8.72 -15.64
C ILE A 105 17.87 -10.02 -16.06
N LYS A 106 18.60 -11.12 -16.03
CA LYS A 106 18.12 -12.42 -16.52
C LYS A 106 17.12 -13.06 -15.57
N ASN A 107 16.15 -13.78 -16.16
CA ASN A 107 15.09 -14.50 -15.45
C ASN A 107 14.39 -13.62 -14.40
N ALA A 108 14.22 -12.34 -14.71
CA ALA A 108 13.75 -11.35 -13.74
C ALA A 108 12.23 -11.37 -13.57
N TYR A 109 11.49 -11.71 -14.61
CA TYR A 109 10.03 -11.73 -14.58
C TYR A 109 9.47 -13.07 -14.06
N HIS A 110 8.16 -13.11 -13.82
CA HIS A 110 7.46 -14.30 -13.34
C HIS A 110 7.57 -15.50 -14.32
N ASN A 111 7.55 -15.23 -15.61
CA ASN A 111 7.68 -16.20 -16.70
C ASN A 111 9.13 -16.55 -17.04
N ASP A 112 10.09 -16.14 -16.20
CA ASP A 112 11.53 -16.28 -16.38
C ASP A 112 12.10 -15.52 -17.60
N ASP A 113 11.36 -14.59 -18.18
CA ASP A 113 11.89 -13.65 -19.16
C ASP A 113 12.87 -12.66 -18.53
N ASP A 114 13.75 -12.13 -19.36
CA ASP A 114 14.74 -11.13 -18.97
C ASP A 114 14.10 -9.75 -18.88
N ASN A 115 14.53 -8.96 -17.87
CA ASN A 115 14.16 -7.56 -17.75
C ASN A 115 15.25 -6.66 -18.38
N ASN A 116 14.89 -5.95 -19.42
CA ASN A 116 15.73 -4.93 -20.07
C ASN A 116 15.04 -3.56 -20.14
N GLU A 117 14.02 -3.35 -19.30
CA GLU A 117 13.19 -2.16 -19.28
C GLU A 117 13.48 -1.31 -18.03
N ALA A 118 13.89 -0.06 -18.22
CA ALA A 118 14.26 0.85 -17.15
C ALA A 118 13.13 1.05 -16.11
N ALA A 119 11.86 0.98 -16.54
CA ALA A 119 10.71 1.16 -15.66
C ALA A 119 10.56 0.07 -14.56
N TYR A 120 11.15 -1.11 -14.77
CA TYR A 120 11.11 -2.25 -13.84
C TYR A 120 12.46 -2.50 -13.14
N GLN A 121 13.39 -1.54 -13.22
CA GLN A 121 14.70 -1.65 -12.61
C GLN A 121 14.91 -0.55 -11.58
N PHE A 122 15.55 -0.88 -10.49
CA PHE A 122 15.83 -0.03 -9.35
C PHE A 122 17.34 0.18 -9.20
N GLY A 123 17.77 1.33 -8.70
CA GLY A 123 19.17 1.65 -8.50
C GLY A 123 19.82 0.80 -7.41
N ILE A 124 20.99 0.18 -7.71
CA ILE A 124 21.71 -0.66 -6.75
C ILE A 124 22.88 0.06 -6.08
N GLY A 125 23.34 1.18 -6.63
CA GLY A 125 24.43 1.96 -6.06
C GLY A 125 25.37 2.59 -7.07
N LYS A 126 26.42 3.26 -6.56
CA LYS A 126 27.42 3.99 -7.35
C LYS A 126 28.84 3.65 -6.88
N ASN A 127 29.79 3.81 -7.79
CA ASN A 127 31.21 3.82 -7.44
C ASN A 127 31.65 5.15 -6.81
N SER A 128 32.90 5.25 -6.39
CA SER A 128 33.50 6.46 -5.81
C SER A 128 33.52 7.68 -6.74
N LYS A 129 33.37 7.46 -8.06
CA LYS A 129 33.29 8.53 -9.06
C LYS A 129 31.86 9.01 -9.33
N GLY A 130 30.85 8.33 -8.78
CA GLY A 130 29.44 8.64 -8.96
C GLY A 130 28.77 7.91 -10.13
N ASP A 131 29.46 6.94 -10.77
CA ASP A 131 28.86 6.13 -11.83
C ASP A 131 27.98 5.05 -11.24
N ALA A 132 26.77 4.88 -11.78
CA ALA A 132 25.86 3.81 -11.40
C ALA A 132 26.44 2.46 -11.80
N VAL A 133 26.46 1.50 -10.85
CA VAL A 133 27.15 0.21 -11.02
C VAL A 133 26.25 -0.92 -11.50
N GLY A 134 24.94 -0.74 -11.48
CA GLY A 134 24.01 -1.79 -11.89
C GLY A 134 22.57 -1.46 -11.59
N ALA A 135 21.74 -2.51 -11.54
CA ALA A 135 20.34 -2.42 -11.18
C ALA A 135 19.81 -3.72 -10.56
N TYR A 136 18.69 -3.64 -9.85
CA TYR A 136 17.92 -4.79 -9.44
C TYR A 136 16.47 -4.68 -9.86
N SER A 137 15.77 -5.80 -9.90
CA SER A 137 14.32 -5.89 -10.14
C SER A 137 13.64 -6.62 -8.99
N VAL A 138 12.39 -6.32 -8.76
CA VAL A 138 11.54 -6.98 -7.76
C VAL A 138 10.29 -7.52 -8.44
N THR A 139 10.06 -8.82 -8.30
CA THR A 139 8.97 -9.53 -8.95
C THR A 139 8.27 -10.44 -7.96
N ILE A 140 6.95 -10.57 -8.04
CA ILE A 140 6.19 -11.54 -7.26
C ILE A 140 6.40 -12.92 -7.90
N ALA A 141 7.09 -13.82 -7.19
CA ALA A 141 7.35 -15.17 -7.64
C ALA A 141 6.14 -16.09 -7.37
N GLY A 142 5.74 -16.83 -8.39
CA GLY A 142 4.59 -17.73 -8.27
C GLY A 142 3.26 -17.01 -8.08
N SER A 143 2.31 -17.70 -7.48
CA SER A 143 0.98 -17.19 -7.15
C SER A 143 0.95 -16.69 -5.70
N PRO A 144 0.51 -15.46 -5.45
CA PRO A 144 0.23 -15.01 -4.09
C PRO A 144 -0.82 -15.89 -3.41
N VAL A 145 -0.75 -15.97 -2.09
CA VAL A 145 -1.69 -16.75 -1.28
C VAL A 145 -2.57 -15.80 -0.48
N VAL A 146 -3.88 -15.90 -0.65
CA VAL A 146 -4.87 -15.13 0.10
C VAL A 146 -5.67 -16.05 1.01
N ASN A 147 -5.59 -15.84 2.32
CA ASN A 147 -6.29 -16.65 3.33
C ASN A 147 -6.07 -18.17 3.18
N GLY A 148 -4.93 -18.58 2.59
CA GLY A 148 -4.57 -19.98 2.34
C GLY A 148 -4.76 -20.45 0.89
N ASP A 149 -5.42 -19.68 0.03
CA ASP A 149 -5.70 -20.04 -1.36
C ASP A 149 -4.83 -19.26 -2.34
N ALA A 150 -4.35 -19.94 -3.40
CA ALA A 150 -3.58 -19.31 -4.46
C ALA A 150 -4.44 -18.33 -5.27
N THR A 151 -3.83 -17.22 -5.69
CA THR A 151 -4.49 -16.14 -6.42
C THR A 151 -3.68 -15.68 -7.62
N ASN A 152 -4.29 -14.87 -8.48
CA ASN A 152 -3.61 -14.24 -9.62
C ASN A 152 -3.13 -12.84 -9.27
N VAL A 153 -1.97 -12.47 -9.80
CA VAL A 153 -1.49 -11.08 -9.78
C VAL A 153 -2.16 -10.31 -10.91
N ILE A 154 -2.76 -9.19 -10.57
CA ILE A 154 -3.34 -8.25 -11.51
C ILE A 154 -2.62 -6.90 -11.45
N VAL A 155 -2.63 -6.20 -12.57
CA VAL A 155 -1.97 -4.90 -12.73
C VAL A 155 -2.94 -3.88 -13.28
N SER A 156 -2.83 -2.65 -12.81
CA SER A 156 -3.54 -1.50 -13.38
C SER A 156 -2.55 -0.39 -13.73
N ALA A 157 -2.64 0.07 -14.97
CA ALA A 157 -2.02 1.31 -15.43
C ALA A 157 -3.14 2.17 -16.04
N GLY A 158 -3.48 3.28 -15.35
CA GLY A 158 -4.57 4.15 -15.79
C GLY A 158 -6.00 3.72 -15.41
N GLY A 159 -6.15 2.89 -14.38
CA GLY A 159 -7.44 2.59 -13.75
C GLY A 159 -8.16 1.33 -14.24
N VAL A 160 -7.65 0.67 -15.29
CA VAL A 160 -8.20 -0.61 -15.78
C VAL A 160 -7.32 -1.74 -15.29
N TRP A 161 -7.93 -2.79 -14.70
CA TRP A 161 -7.23 -3.97 -14.22
C TRP A 161 -7.11 -5.05 -15.30
N GLY A 162 -5.94 -5.65 -15.41
CA GLY A 162 -5.63 -6.79 -16.27
C GLY A 162 -4.72 -7.80 -15.55
N TYR A 163 -4.57 -9.00 -16.11
CA TYR A 163 -3.59 -9.95 -15.57
C TYR A 163 -2.17 -9.42 -15.79
N SER A 164 -1.35 -9.48 -14.74
CA SER A 164 0.06 -9.13 -14.87
C SER A 164 0.83 -10.24 -15.56
N GLN A 165 1.53 -9.92 -16.65
CA GLN A 165 2.36 -10.89 -17.37
C GLN A 165 3.76 -11.03 -16.75
N THR A 166 4.25 -9.96 -16.14
CA THR A 166 5.60 -9.92 -15.57
C THR A 166 5.62 -10.16 -14.08
N HIS A 167 4.51 -9.85 -13.37
CA HIS A 167 4.42 -9.76 -11.91
C HIS A 167 5.45 -8.80 -11.28
N ALA A 168 6.09 -7.96 -12.09
CA ALA A 168 7.16 -7.08 -11.65
C ALA A 168 6.62 -5.72 -11.16
N PHE A 169 7.25 -5.19 -10.14
CA PHE A 169 7.02 -3.82 -9.70
C PHE A 169 7.73 -2.83 -10.62
N THR A 170 7.05 -1.72 -10.92
CA THR A 170 7.69 -0.55 -11.53
C THR A 170 8.39 0.30 -10.48
N ASN A 171 9.46 0.99 -10.86
CA ASN A 171 10.28 1.82 -9.96
C ASN A 171 9.67 3.20 -9.64
N GLY A 172 8.47 3.47 -10.13
CA GLY A 172 7.78 4.75 -9.90
C GLY A 172 8.19 5.87 -10.87
N THR A 173 9.13 5.63 -11.79
CA THR A 173 9.49 6.61 -12.82
C THR A 173 8.70 6.34 -14.11
N GLY A 174 7.85 7.29 -14.50
CA GLY A 174 7.06 7.23 -15.75
C GLY A 174 5.75 6.47 -15.61
N VAL A 175 5.75 5.16 -15.44
CA VAL A 175 4.54 4.34 -15.31
C VAL A 175 4.37 3.90 -13.87
N ASN A 176 3.35 4.41 -13.18
CA ASN A 176 2.94 3.92 -11.87
C ASN A 176 1.95 2.76 -12.07
N ALA A 177 2.46 1.56 -12.26
CA ALA A 177 1.63 0.36 -12.28
C ALA A 177 1.28 -0.06 -10.85
N LEU A 178 0.00 -0.24 -10.60
CA LEU A 178 -0.52 -0.76 -9.34
C LEU A 178 -0.68 -2.27 -9.46
N LEU A 179 -0.09 -3.04 -8.57
CA LEU A 179 -0.31 -4.47 -8.47
C LEU A 179 -1.36 -4.77 -7.39
N SER A 180 -2.17 -5.78 -7.63
CA SER A 180 -3.13 -6.32 -6.67
C SER A 180 -3.32 -7.82 -6.91
N VAL A 181 -4.25 -8.44 -6.19
CA VAL A 181 -4.60 -9.85 -6.35
C VAL A 181 -6.06 -10.01 -6.73
N ALA A 182 -6.36 -11.01 -7.55
CA ALA A 182 -7.71 -11.36 -7.97
C ALA A 182 -7.96 -12.86 -7.79
N LYS A 183 -9.23 -13.25 -7.71
CA LYS A 183 -9.62 -14.68 -7.70
C LYS A 183 -9.19 -15.34 -9.01
N PRO A 184 -8.72 -16.61 -8.97
CA PRO A 184 -8.28 -17.33 -10.17
C PRO A 184 -9.36 -17.41 -11.26
N ASP A 185 -10.61 -17.66 -10.86
CA ASP A 185 -11.75 -17.91 -11.78
C ASP A 185 -12.81 -16.81 -11.67
N GLY A 186 -12.42 -15.56 -11.54
CA GLY A 186 -13.33 -14.44 -11.33
C GLY A 186 -13.09 -13.28 -12.28
N GLU A 187 -13.78 -12.17 -12.02
CA GLU A 187 -13.53 -10.91 -12.68
C GLU A 187 -12.13 -10.41 -12.34
N ILE A 188 -11.47 -9.74 -13.29
CA ILE A 188 -10.13 -9.16 -13.10
C ILE A 188 -10.27 -7.85 -12.32
N ILE A 189 -10.61 -7.97 -11.06
CA ILE A 189 -10.75 -6.86 -10.10
C ILE A 189 -10.06 -7.21 -8.77
N PRO A 190 -9.57 -6.22 -8.03
CA PRO A 190 -8.98 -6.46 -6.72
C PRO A 190 -9.94 -7.17 -5.77
N MET A 191 -9.47 -8.28 -5.17
CA MET A 191 -10.22 -9.01 -4.16
C MET A 191 -9.90 -8.51 -2.75
N ALA A 192 -10.88 -8.59 -1.85
CA ALA A 192 -10.66 -8.30 -0.45
C ALA A 192 -10.06 -9.51 0.27
N PHE A 193 -9.14 -9.26 1.21
CA PHE A 193 -8.48 -10.29 2.00
C PHE A 193 -8.21 -9.84 3.44
N LYS A 194 -8.02 -10.80 4.34
CA LYS A 194 -7.47 -10.56 5.69
C LYS A 194 -5.99 -10.85 5.76
N VAL A 195 -5.54 -11.88 5.06
CA VAL A 195 -4.11 -12.23 5.00
C VAL A 195 -3.74 -12.42 3.53
N LEU A 196 -2.71 -11.73 3.11
CA LEU A 196 -2.05 -11.89 1.81
C LEU A 196 -0.59 -12.20 2.07
N GLU A 197 -0.09 -13.29 1.48
CA GLU A 197 1.30 -13.66 1.49
C GLU A 197 1.82 -13.80 0.06
N MET A 198 3.00 -13.25 -0.20
CA MET A 198 3.67 -13.38 -1.49
C MET A 198 5.18 -13.49 -1.32
N THR A 199 5.81 -14.23 -2.22
CA THR A 199 7.26 -14.29 -2.33
C THR A 199 7.74 -13.23 -3.31
N LEU A 200 8.61 -12.35 -2.85
CA LEU A 200 9.31 -11.40 -3.70
C LEU A 200 10.62 -12.03 -4.17
N LYS A 201 10.84 -12.08 -5.48
CA LYS A 201 12.10 -12.48 -6.12
C LYS A 201 12.87 -11.23 -6.48
N ILE A 202 14.10 -11.11 -6.01
CA ILE A 202 14.99 -9.98 -6.24
C ILE A 202 16.17 -10.48 -7.09
N ASN A 203 16.21 -10.04 -8.34
CA ASN A 203 17.28 -10.30 -9.29
C ASN A 203 18.10 -9.03 -9.48
N ALA A 204 19.41 -9.15 -9.58
CA ALA A 204 20.29 -8.00 -9.78
C ALA A 204 21.38 -8.31 -10.80
N ALA A 205 21.78 -7.27 -11.52
CA ALA A 205 22.91 -7.30 -12.43
C ALA A 205 23.84 -6.11 -12.19
N VAL A 206 25.15 -6.37 -12.34
CA VAL A 206 26.22 -5.39 -12.12
C VAL A 206 27.05 -5.27 -13.40
N ALA A 207 27.44 -4.06 -13.73
CA ALA A 207 28.27 -3.73 -14.89
C ALA A 207 29.63 -4.46 -14.82
N SER A 208 30.29 -4.55 -15.97
CA SER A 208 31.67 -5.06 -16.00
C SER A 208 32.64 -4.07 -15.35
N ASN A 209 33.78 -4.60 -14.88
CA ASN A 209 34.87 -3.79 -14.37
C ASN A 209 35.59 -2.96 -15.46
N THR A 210 35.27 -3.20 -16.74
CA THR A 210 35.72 -2.39 -17.86
C THR A 210 34.78 -1.24 -18.20
N ASP A 211 33.48 -1.37 -17.87
CA ASP A 211 32.47 -0.35 -18.12
C ASP A 211 32.34 0.64 -16.97
N VAL A 212 32.60 0.19 -15.76
CA VAL A 212 32.58 0.98 -14.52
C VAL A 212 33.87 0.72 -13.74
N GLU A 213 34.56 1.77 -13.38
CA GLU A 213 35.79 1.66 -12.58
C GLU A 213 35.48 1.10 -11.18
N MET A 214 36.14 0.01 -10.83
CA MET A 214 35.94 -0.71 -9.56
C MET A 214 37.27 -0.88 -8.83
N THR A 215 38.00 0.24 -8.65
CA THR A 215 39.30 0.26 -7.92
C THR A 215 39.11 0.15 -6.42
N ASP A 216 37.99 0.65 -5.92
CA ASP A 216 37.61 0.60 -4.52
C ASP A 216 36.47 -0.39 -4.29
N ALA A 217 36.25 -0.81 -3.06
CA ALA A 217 35.06 -1.58 -2.69
C ALA A 217 33.80 -0.75 -2.97
N ILE A 218 32.85 -1.34 -3.67
CA ILE A 218 31.55 -0.75 -3.94
C ILE A 218 30.53 -1.41 -3.02
N GLU A 219 29.92 -0.62 -2.17
CA GLU A 219 28.80 -1.08 -1.35
C GLU A 219 27.49 -0.89 -2.12
N PHE A 220 26.67 -1.93 -2.16
CA PHE A 220 25.32 -1.82 -2.72
C PHE A 220 24.43 -1.14 -1.68
N ASP A 221 23.84 -0.03 -2.07
CA ASP A 221 22.95 0.81 -1.26
C ASP A 221 21.56 0.95 -1.88
N GLY A 222 21.16 -0.02 -2.70
CA GLY A 222 19.83 -0.07 -3.30
C GLY A 222 18.73 0.01 -2.24
N SER A 223 17.78 0.88 -2.44
CA SER A 223 16.66 1.07 -1.53
C SER A 223 15.37 1.35 -2.30
N SER A 224 14.30 0.69 -1.91
CA SER A 224 12.97 0.93 -2.48
C SER A 224 11.89 0.80 -1.42
N THR A 225 10.80 1.54 -1.60
CA THR A 225 9.65 1.55 -0.69
C THR A 225 8.46 0.86 -1.35
N ILE A 226 7.89 -0.14 -0.70
CA ILE A 226 6.58 -0.71 -1.08
C ILE A 226 5.50 0.16 -0.46
N VAL A 227 4.66 0.76 -1.30
CA VAL A 227 3.54 1.59 -0.88
C VAL A 227 2.25 0.80 -1.05
N MET A 228 1.45 0.72 0.01
CA MET A 228 0.14 0.09 0.04
C MET A 228 -0.95 1.15 0.01
N THR A 229 -1.94 0.99 -0.86
CA THR A 229 -3.09 1.89 -0.97
C THR A 229 -4.39 1.09 -0.89
N TYR A 230 -5.33 1.53 -0.06
CA TYR A 230 -6.69 0.98 0.01
C TYR A 230 -7.49 1.38 -1.23
N LEU A 231 -8.35 0.43 -1.71
CA LEU A 231 -9.17 0.57 -2.90
C LEU A 231 -10.67 0.59 -2.58
#